data_d6f99dca58ffb55500ad560c85add9dc
#
_entry.id   d6f99dca58ffb55500ad560c85add9dc
#
_cell.length_a   1.000
_cell.length_b   1.000
_cell.length_c   1.000
_cell.angle_alpha   90.00
_cell.angle_beta   90.00
_cell.angle_gamma   90.00
#
_symmetry.space_group_name_H-M   'P 1'
#
loop_
_entity.id
_entity.type
_entity.pdbx_description
1 polymer ?
#
loop_
_entity_poly.entity_id
_entity_poly.type
_entity_poly.pdbx_seq_one_letter_code
_entity_poly.pdbx_strand_id
1 'polypeptide(L)'
;MCYNLWFMSERNFTLSIAAQPLTRLTEFDPEDEYRPEPEPEAVPPAWLDGSTRIGIHTSIAGGHRNALETARKLGCNALQIFSANPRQWQGGSARIPEVDAQVFRARRAELGLGPLVIHANYLINLASPQPMLRVRSIQAFHDEIVRGMSLGADFLVVHPGTRGEATCAQAVATVIESVKQASKRASLGGMRILLENTAGMGTCLSSRLEEMAEVLAGLNGFPVDVCLDTAHLFASGYDIRSEEGLASTIGQIENTIRLERVRVMHINDSKIPLGGRVDRHDHIGQGKIGAEAFRRILQHPRLSATPPEGLAGRVFIAETPIDDPGDDRKNVAMLWDLAGLKDIAPAAEKGFSMLTAALKKKMDVQRAVEKRNAAVEARREAEEARKKSEERSLHFAGRLLRRSEAEKQMRRPASVGMTDVAGGGKRAKVAAAARSDTQRTSAARTDARRKAGPKLVLTKTAKRATTLKKGKKVSGASKKRTRG
;
A
#
# COMPACT_ATOMS: atom_id res chain seq x y z
N MET A 1 0.85 3.56 0.97
CA MET A 1 -0.56 3.24 0.59
C MET A 1 -0.61 1.85 -0.03
N CYS A 2 -0.50 0.80 0.79
CA CYS A 2 -0.85 -0.55 0.36
C CYS A 2 -2.37 -0.64 0.23
N TYR A 3 -2.92 -0.08 -0.84
CA TYR A 3 -4.34 -0.16 -1.12
C TYR A 3 -4.73 -1.59 -1.50
N ASN A 4 -5.73 -2.11 -0.82
CA ASN A 4 -6.48 -3.32 -1.09
C ASN A 4 -6.38 -3.83 -2.53
N LEU A 5 -5.41 -4.68 -2.82
CA LEU A 5 -5.37 -5.54 -4.02
C LEU A 5 -5.93 -6.94 -3.71
N TRP A 6 -6.66 -7.10 -2.62
CA TRP A 6 -7.17 -8.42 -2.19
C TRP A 6 -8.50 -8.81 -2.83
N PHE A 7 -9.07 -8.01 -3.75
CA PHE A 7 -10.32 -8.32 -4.45
C PHE A 7 -10.18 -8.17 -5.97
N MET A 8 -9.22 -8.87 -6.57
CA MET A 8 -9.30 -9.24 -7.98
C MET A 8 -9.17 -10.75 -8.09
N SER A 9 -10.25 -11.45 -7.75
CA SER A 9 -10.56 -12.81 -8.12
C SER A 9 -10.45 -12.96 -9.64
N GLU A 10 -9.79 -14.02 -10.02
CA GLU A 10 -9.69 -14.59 -11.34
C GLU A 10 -10.90 -14.30 -12.23
N ARG A 11 -10.75 -13.39 -13.17
CA ARG A 11 -11.61 -13.29 -14.34
C ARG A 11 -10.75 -13.25 -15.59
N ASN A 12 -10.93 -14.26 -16.42
CA ASN A 12 -10.46 -14.45 -17.76
C ASN A 12 -10.30 -13.15 -18.55
N PHE A 13 -9.08 -12.64 -18.60
CA PHE A 13 -8.65 -11.74 -19.65
C PHE A 13 -7.92 -12.60 -20.69
N THR A 14 -8.64 -13.00 -21.71
CA THR A 14 -8.04 -13.52 -22.95
C THR A 14 -7.41 -12.34 -23.68
N LEU A 15 -6.19 -11.98 -23.30
CA LEU A 15 -5.32 -11.14 -24.10
C LEU A 15 -4.52 -12.08 -24.98
N SER A 16 -4.80 -12.04 -26.27
CA SER A 16 -3.94 -12.57 -27.32
C SER A 16 -2.59 -11.86 -27.25
N ILE A 17 -1.65 -12.42 -26.50
CA ILE A 17 -0.26 -12.00 -26.48
C ILE A 17 0.46 -12.97 -27.41
N ALA A 18 0.97 -12.44 -28.53
CA ALA A 18 1.94 -13.15 -29.34
C ALA A 18 3.09 -13.61 -28.43
N ALA A 19 3.19 -14.91 -28.24
CA ALA A 19 4.19 -15.55 -27.41
C ALA A 19 5.58 -15.32 -28.03
N GLN A 20 6.34 -14.42 -27.47
CA GLN A 20 7.79 -14.48 -27.64
C GLN A 20 8.35 -15.57 -26.74
N PRO A 21 9.26 -16.42 -27.22
CA PRO A 21 9.69 -17.59 -26.47
C PRO A 21 10.44 -17.19 -25.20
N LEU A 22 9.95 -17.70 -24.09
CA LEU A 22 10.50 -17.59 -22.72
C LEU A 22 11.85 -18.32 -22.52
N THR A 23 12.49 -18.81 -23.58
CA THR A 23 13.61 -19.74 -23.54
C THR A 23 14.96 -19.13 -23.09
N ARG A 24 15.02 -17.85 -22.67
CA ARG A 24 16.26 -17.22 -22.17
C ARG A 24 16.30 -16.94 -20.67
N LEU A 25 15.34 -17.36 -19.88
CA LEU A 25 15.26 -17.00 -18.46
C LEU A 25 15.57 -18.15 -17.48
N THR A 26 15.97 -19.34 -17.95
CA THR A 26 16.04 -20.53 -17.11
C THR A 26 17.43 -21.09 -16.85
N GLU A 27 18.48 -20.51 -17.40
CA GLU A 27 19.84 -20.96 -17.07
C GLU A 27 20.48 -19.98 -16.07
N PHE A 28 20.33 -20.30 -14.80
CA PHE A 28 21.09 -19.71 -13.69
C PHE A 28 22.38 -20.51 -13.54
N ASP A 29 23.50 -19.85 -13.79
CA ASP A 29 24.82 -20.38 -13.44
C ASP A 29 25.12 -20.00 -11.99
N PRO A 30 25.19 -20.95 -11.05
CA PRO A 30 25.46 -20.66 -9.64
C PRO A 30 26.89 -20.14 -9.38
N GLU A 31 27.81 -20.20 -10.35
CA GLU A 31 29.19 -19.76 -10.19
C GLU A 31 29.45 -18.30 -10.56
N ASP A 32 28.44 -17.57 -11.09
CA ASP A 32 28.54 -16.15 -11.33
C ASP A 32 28.41 -15.34 -10.02
N GLU A 33 29.48 -15.35 -9.24
CA GLU A 33 29.62 -14.48 -8.07
C GLU A 33 29.59 -13.01 -8.51
N TYR A 34 28.57 -12.26 -8.07
CA TYR A 34 28.50 -10.82 -8.33
C TYR A 34 29.74 -10.14 -7.75
N ARG A 35 30.64 -9.72 -8.62
CA ARG A 35 31.75 -8.81 -8.30
C ARG A 35 31.35 -7.42 -8.78
N PRO A 36 31.02 -6.49 -7.88
CA PRO A 36 30.81 -5.10 -8.28
C PRO A 36 32.14 -4.59 -8.87
N GLU A 37 32.07 -4.02 -10.09
CA GLU A 37 33.22 -3.25 -10.57
C GLU A 37 33.49 -2.12 -9.58
N PRO A 38 34.77 -1.78 -9.33
CA PRO A 38 35.07 -0.64 -8.49
C PRO A 38 34.43 0.61 -9.11
N GLU A 39 33.44 1.15 -8.40
CA GLU A 39 32.81 2.39 -8.82
C GLU A 39 33.87 3.49 -8.82
N PRO A 40 33.97 4.36 -9.85
CA PRO A 40 34.81 5.53 -9.82
C PRO A 40 34.44 6.34 -8.57
N GLU A 41 35.44 6.88 -7.87
CA GLU A 41 35.23 7.75 -6.71
C GLU A 41 34.20 8.80 -7.04
N ALA A 42 32.97 8.56 -6.56
CA ALA A 42 31.85 9.42 -6.85
C ALA A 42 32.05 10.74 -6.12
N VAL A 43 32.13 11.84 -6.85
CA VAL A 43 32.05 13.18 -6.24
C VAL A 43 30.79 13.23 -5.40
N PRO A 44 30.87 13.51 -4.10
CA PRO A 44 29.70 13.55 -3.24
C PRO A 44 28.64 14.46 -3.85
N PRO A 45 27.38 14.04 -3.91
CA PRO A 45 26.33 14.89 -4.44
C PRO A 45 26.27 16.23 -3.69
N ALA A 46 26.05 17.33 -4.41
CA ALA A 46 26.02 18.68 -3.83
C ALA A 46 25.04 18.89 -2.67
N TRP A 47 24.05 17.98 -2.50
CA TRP A 47 23.11 18.00 -1.38
C TRP A 47 23.67 17.37 -0.09
N LEU A 48 24.85 16.78 -0.13
CA LEU A 48 25.57 16.23 1.03
C LEU A 48 26.26 17.33 1.88
N ASP A 49 25.59 18.44 2.09
CA ASP A 49 26.09 19.58 2.85
C ASP A 49 25.82 19.49 4.38
N GLY A 50 25.34 18.33 4.84
CA GLY A 50 24.97 18.12 6.25
C GLY A 50 23.64 18.74 6.67
N SER A 51 22.92 19.41 5.77
CA SER A 51 21.62 19.99 6.08
C SER A 51 20.54 18.93 6.17
N THR A 52 19.53 19.18 7.01
CA THR A 52 18.32 18.34 7.09
C THR A 52 17.57 18.35 5.76
N ARG A 53 17.19 17.18 5.29
CA ARG A 53 16.48 16.99 4.03
C ARG A 53 15.04 16.59 4.29
N ILE A 54 14.11 17.49 3.92
CA ILE A 54 12.66 17.28 4.06
C ILE A 54 12.00 17.38 2.71
N GLY A 55 11.22 16.38 2.38
CA GLY A 55 10.49 16.28 1.13
C GLY A 55 9.12 15.64 1.29
N ILE A 56 8.44 15.52 0.18
CA ILE A 56 7.13 14.85 0.07
C ILE A 56 7.08 14.03 -1.21
N HIS A 57 6.28 12.99 -1.23
CA HIS A 57 6.00 12.22 -2.44
C HIS A 57 5.17 13.05 -3.42
N THR A 58 5.76 13.40 -4.55
CA THR A 58 5.12 14.25 -5.57
C THR A 58 4.67 13.46 -6.79
N SER A 59 3.57 13.92 -7.41
CA SER A 59 3.02 13.31 -8.62
C SER A 59 3.86 13.62 -9.86
N ILE A 60 4.07 12.62 -10.70
CA ILE A 60 4.70 12.77 -12.02
C ILE A 60 3.68 13.08 -13.13
N ALA A 61 2.43 13.39 -12.80
CA ALA A 61 1.43 13.77 -13.78
C ALA A 61 1.87 15.01 -14.58
N GLY A 62 1.82 14.90 -15.90
CA GLY A 62 2.34 15.93 -16.81
C GLY A 62 3.85 15.91 -17.01
N GLY A 63 4.55 14.87 -16.54
CA GLY A 63 5.98 14.64 -16.72
C GLY A 63 6.81 14.80 -15.44
N HIS A 64 7.97 14.13 -15.41
CA HIS A 64 8.85 14.11 -14.24
C HIS A 64 9.30 15.50 -13.77
N ARG A 65 9.54 16.42 -14.71
CA ARG A 65 9.93 17.80 -14.39
C ARG A 65 8.91 18.52 -13.52
N ASN A 66 7.61 18.26 -13.71
CA ASN A 66 6.55 18.89 -12.91
C ASN A 66 6.65 18.48 -11.44
N ALA A 67 7.15 17.27 -11.14
CA ALA A 67 7.37 16.83 -9.77
C ALA A 67 8.43 17.68 -9.05
N LEU A 68 9.49 18.09 -9.75
CA LEU A 68 10.52 18.99 -9.20
C LEU A 68 9.93 20.36 -8.84
N GLU A 69 9.19 20.96 -9.78
CA GLU A 69 8.54 22.26 -9.56
C GLU A 69 7.55 22.20 -8.40
N THR A 70 6.82 21.08 -8.31
CA THR A 70 5.87 20.82 -7.22
C THR A 70 6.57 20.75 -5.88
N ALA A 71 7.63 19.96 -5.75
CA ALA A 71 8.39 19.86 -4.51
C ALA A 71 8.94 21.22 -4.08
N ARG A 72 9.52 21.97 -5.01
CA ARG A 72 10.05 23.33 -4.73
C ARG A 72 8.97 24.30 -4.25
N LYS A 73 7.82 24.31 -4.91
CA LYS A 73 6.66 25.14 -4.55
C LYS A 73 6.07 24.81 -3.19
N LEU A 74 6.22 23.58 -2.74
CA LEU A 74 5.79 23.12 -1.41
C LEU A 74 6.80 23.48 -0.30
N GLY A 75 8.01 23.97 -0.65
CA GLY A 75 9.06 24.26 0.31
C GLY A 75 9.91 23.04 0.68
N CYS A 76 10.03 22.08 -0.22
CA CYS A 76 10.90 20.92 -0.03
C CYS A 76 12.32 21.20 -0.52
N ASN A 77 13.31 20.51 0.06
CA ASN A 77 14.68 20.43 -0.44
C ASN A 77 15.09 19.00 -0.83
N ALA A 78 14.20 18.03 -0.63
CA ALA A 78 14.26 16.65 -1.14
C ALA A 78 12.92 16.26 -1.77
N LEU A 79 12.86 15.16 -2.49
CA LEU A 79 11.59 14.67 -3.04
C LEU A 79 11.60 13.16 -3.26
N GLN A 80 10.39 12.59 -3.26
CA GLN A 80 10.14 11.23 -3.74
C GLN A 80 9.13 11.25 -4.87
N ILE A 81 9.32 10.39 -5.87
CA ILE A 81 8.43 10.22 -7.00
C ILE A 81 8.31 8.74 -7.37
N PHE A 82 7.26 8.39 -8.12
CA PHE A 82 7.29 7.18 -8.94
C PHE A 82 8.06 7.44 -10.24
N SER A 83 8.76 6.44 -10.74
CA SER A 83 9.46 6.56 -12.03
C SER A 83 8.52 6.41 -13.22
N ALA A 84 7.35 5.80 -13.02
CA ALA A 84 6.27 5.59 -13.99
C ALA A 84 4.92 5.45 -13.27
N ASN A 85 3.84 5.12 -14.00
CA ASN A 85 2.54 4.88 -13.36
C ASN A 85 2.61 3.66 -12.41
N PRO A 86 2.43 3.84 -11.08
CA PRO A 86 2.64 2.78 -10.10
C PRO A 86 1.54 1.71 -10.06
N ARG A 87 0.46 1.88 -10.81
CA ARG A 87 -0.69 0.97 -10.85
C ARG A 87 -0.76 0.15 -12.13
N GLN A 88 0.26 0.25 -12.99
CA GLN A 88 0.29 -0.45 -14.27
C GLN A 88 1.64 -1.13 -14.45
N TRP A 89 1.60 -2.35 -14.96
CA TRP A 89 2.79 -2.99 -15.48
C TRP A 89 3.24 -2.23 -16.73
N GLN A 90 4.46 -1.70 -16.68
CA GLN A 90 4.99 -0.98 -17.83
C GLN A 90 5.37 -1.98 -18.93
N GLY A 91 4.98 -1.66 -20.16
CA GLY A 91 5.42 -2.38 -21.35
C GLY A 91 6.37 -1.50 -22.17
N GLY A 92 7.25 -2.10 -22.96
CA GLY A 92 8.17 -1.38 -23.85
C GLY A 92 9.51 -1.03 -23.21
N SER A 93 10.17 0.06 -23.69
CA SER A 93 11.48 0.45 -23.19
C SER A 93 11.39 0.95 -21.75
N ALA A 94 12.23 0.39 -20.88
CA ALA A 94 12.39 0.87 -19.50
C ALA A 94 13.09 2.24 -19.43
N ARG A 95 13.85 2.62 -20.46
CA ARG A 95 14.66 3.85 -20.43
C ARG A 95 13.80 5.09 -20.68
N ILE A 96 14.03 6.10 -19.85
CA ILE A 96 13.59 7.46 -20.12
C ILE A 96 14.48 8.02 -21.25
N PRO A 97 13.92 8.72 -22.25
CA PRO A 97 14.72 9.35 -23.29
C PRO A 97 15.83 10.22 -22.68
N GLU A 98 17.05 10.08 -23.18
CA GLU A 98 18.21 10.75 -22.58
C GLU A 98 18.07 12.27 -22.52
N VAL A 99 17.46 12.88 -23.54
CA VAL A 99 17.19 14.33 -23.55
C VAL A 99 16.28 14.73 -22.38
N ASP A 100 15.22 13.97 -22.12
CA ASP A 100 14.28 14.24 -21.01
C ASP A 100 14.97 14.02 -19.66
N ALA A 101 15.81 12.98 -19.56
CA ALA A 101 16.60 12.67 -18.37
C ALA A 101 17.62 13.78 -18.06
N GLN A 102 18.34 14.28 -19.07
CA GLN A 102 19.28 15.39 -18.92
C GLN A 102 18.57 16.68 -18.47
N VAL A 103 17.46 17.03 -19.09
CA VAL A 103 16.64 18.20 -18.70
C VAL A 103 16.16 18.06 -17.26
N PHE A 104 15.72 16.87 -16.87
CA PHE A 104 15.30 16.61 -15.50
C PHE A 104 16.46 16.79 -14.50
N ARG A 105 17.62 16.16 -14.74
CA ARG A 105 18.80 16.26 -13.87
C ARG A 105 19.32 17.69 -13.75
N ALA A 106 19.41 18.42 -14.87
CA ALA A 106 19.82 19.81 -14.87
C ALA A 106 18.84 20.68 -14.05
N ARG A 107 17.55 20.51 -14.27
CA ARG A 107 16.54 21.26 -13.52
C ARG A 107 16.54 20.97 -12.05
N ARG A 108 16.73 19.68 -11.66
CA ARG A 108 16.88 19.27 -10.27
C ARG A 108 18.06 19.99 -9.60
N ALA A 109 19.20 20.06 -10.27
CA ALA A 109 20.38 20.75 -9.78
C ALA A 109 20.15 22.26 -9.60
N GLU A 110 19.54 22.92 -10.59
CA GLU A 110 19.15 24.35 -10.51
C GLU A 110 18.28 24.67 -9.30
N LEU A 111 17.34 23.76 -8.97
CA LEU A 111 16.43 23.91 -7.86
C LEU A 111 17.05 23.54 -6.50
N GLY A 112 18.25 22.99 -6.48
CA GLY A 112 18.93 22.52 -5.27
C GLY A 112 18.19 21.37 -4.58
N LEU A 113 17.44 20.55 -5.35
CA LEU A 113 16.64 19.44 -4.82
C LEU A 113 17.47 18.16 -4.75
N GLY A 114 17.62 17.61 -3.58
CA GLY A 114 18.27 16.33 -3.35
C GLY A 114 18.18 15.88 -1.90
N PRO A 115 18.20 14.56 -1.66
CA PRO A 115 18.22 13.50 -2.66
C PRO A 115 16.93 13.34 -3.44
N LEU A 116 17.04 12.65 -4.59
CA LEU A 116 15.89 12.10 -5.32
C LEU A 116 15.66 10.65 -4.88
N VAL A 117 14.50 10.40 -4.36
CA VAL A 117 14.03 9.05 -4.01
C VAL A 117 13.04 8.59 -5.07
N ILE A 118 13.24 7.41 -5.63
CA ILE A 118 12.23 6.73 -6.44
C ILE A 118 11.53 5.71 -5.54
N HIS A 119 10.21 5.70 -5.52
CA HIS A 119 9.45 4.60 -4.93
C HIS A 119 9.07 3.60 -6.02
N ALA A 120 9.31 2.33 -5.80
CA ALA A 120 8.99 1.27 -6.74
C ALA A 120 7.46 1.12 -6.91
N ASN A 121 7.06 0.57 -8.05
CA ASN A 121 5.67 0.31 -8.42
C ASN A 121 4.99 -0.63 -7.39
N TYR A 122 3.73 -0.34 -7.03
CA TYR A 122 2.92 -1.13 -6.08
C TYR A 122 2.65 -2.58 -6.49
N LEU A 123 2.76 -2.90 -7.78
CA LEU A 123 2.50 -4.25 -8.29
C LEU A 123 3.67 -5.21 -8.06
N ILE A 124 4.85 -4.68 -7.73
CA ILE A 124 6.06 -5.46 -7.50
C ILE A 124 5.91 -6.26 -6.21
N ASN A 125 6.07 -7.58 -6.31
CA ASN A 125 6.11 -8.50 -5.18
C ASN A 125 7.32 -9.43 -5.34
N LEU A 126 8.47 -9.01 -4.79
CA LEU A 126 9.73 -9.75 -4.87
C LEU A 126 9.72 -11.03 -4.03
N ALA A 127 8.82 -11.11 -3.04
CA ALA A 127 8.61 -12.26 -2.17
C ALA A 127 7.63 -13.30 -2.74
N SER A 128 7.05 -13.07 -3.90
CA SER A 128 5.95 -13.89 -4.41
C SER A 128 6.35 -15.36 -4.58
N PRO A 129 5.59 -16.32 -3.98
CA PRO A 129 5.76 -17.73 -4.22
C PRO A 129 5.28 -18.15 -5.62
N GLN A 130 4.47 -17.32 -6.29
CA GLN A 130 3.94 -17.58 -7.62
C GLN A 130 5.00 -17.26 -8.69
N PRO A 131 5.49 -18.27 -9.47
CA PRO A 131 6.62 -18.07 -10.39
C PRO A 131 6.39 -16.97 -11.42
N MET A 132 5.21 -16.92 -12.04
CA MET A 132 4.90 -15.92 -13.07
C MET A 132 4.85 -14.49 -12.51
N LEU A 133 4.26 -14.29 -11.31
CA LEU A 133 4.23 -13.00 -10.66
C LEU A 133 5.63 -12.57 -10.24
N ARG A 134 6.44 -13.50 -9.73
CA ARG A 134 7.84 -13.24 -9.36
C ARG A 134 8.68 -12.80 -10.55
N VAL A 135 8.66 -13.55 -11.67
CA VAL A 135 9.39 -13.18 -12.89
C VAL A 135 8.99 -11.77 -13.36
N ARG A 136 7.70 -11.48 -13.37
CA ARG A 136 7.18 -10.16 -13.75
C ARG A 136 7.62 -9.06 -12.79
N SER A 137 7.67 -9.36 -11.49
CA SER A 137 8.12 -8.43 -10.45
C SER A 137 9.62 -8.15 -10.57
N ILE A 138 10.45 -9.16 -10.84
CA ILE A 138 11.88 -9.01 -11.09
C ILE A 138 12.13 -8.11 -12.30
N GLN A 139 11.41 -8.36 -13.40
CA GLN A 139 11.54 -7.50 -14.60
C GLN A 139 11.10 -6.07 -14.32
N ALA A 140 9.96 -5.87 -13.65
CA ALA A 140 9.47 -4.54 -13.29
C ALA A 140 10.43 -3.81 -12.35
N PHE A 141 11.05 -4.52 -11.39
CA PHE A 141 12.03 -3.94 -10.48
C PHE A 141 13.33 -3.57 -11.21
N HIS A 142 13.80 -4.40 -12.14
CA HIS A 142 14.88 -4.04 -13.05
C HIS A 142 14.56 -2.75 -13.83
N ASP A 143 13.35 -2.63 -14.36
CA ASP A 143 12.91 -1.44 -15.09
C ASP A 143 12.86 -0.18 -14.18
N GLU A 144 12.52 -0.33 -12.89
CA GLU A 144 12.61 0.75 -11.91
C GLU A 144 14.07 1.20 -11.71
N ILE A 145 15.02 0.24 -11.62
CA ILE A 145 16.46 0.53 -11.53
C ILE A 145 16.92 1.34 -12.75
N VAL A 146 16.57 0.89 -13.96
CA VAL A 146 16.96 1.56 -15.21
C VAL A 146 16.41 2.99 -15.29
N ARG A 147 15.14 3.20 -14.91
CA ARG A 147 14.52 4.54 -14.90
C ARG A 147 15.11 5.42 -13.81
N GLY A 148 15.32 4.87 -12.60
CA GLY A 148 15.97 5.58 -11.51
C GLY A 148 17.35 6.09 -11.89
N MET A 149 18.15 5.24 -12.52
CA MET A 149 19.48 5.60 -13.06
C MET A 149 19.38 6.73 -14.12
N SER A 150 18.44 6.61 -15.05
CA SER A 150 18.23 7.65 -16.08
C SER A 150 17.93 9.02 -15.45
N LEU A 151 17.13 9.07 -14.40
CA LEU A 151 16.77 10.28 -13.66
C LEU A 151 17.88 10.76 -12.69
N GLY A 152 18.94 9.98 -12.49
CA GLY A 152 19.98 10.28 -11.52
C GLY A 152 19.45 10.18 -10.09
N ALA A 153 18.65 9.16 -9.79
CA ALA A 153 18.13 8.92 -8.45
C ALA A 153 19.25 8.51 -7.50
N ASP A 154 19.14 8.96 -6.25
CA ASP A 154 20.06 8.60 -5.18
C ASP A 154 19.60 7.31 -4.48
N PHE A 155 18.29 7.12 -4.40
CA PHE A 155 17.67 5.99 -3.72
C PHE A 155 16.50 5.41 -4.51
N LEU A 156 16.33 4.08 -4.43
CA LEU A 156 15.18 3.33 -4.93
C LEU A 156 14.55 2.55 -3.78
N VAL A 157 13.41 3.00 -3.27
CA VAL A 157 12.66 2.35 -2.20
C VAL A 157 11.77 1.25 -2.77
N VAL A 158 11.72 0.11 -2.10
CA VAL A 158 10.85 -1.02 -2.47
C VAL A 158 10.36 -1.78 -1.23
N HIS A 159 9.06 -2.08 -1.21
CA HIS A 159 8.51 -3.08 -0.31
C HIS A 159 8.92 -4.48 -0.77
N PRO A 160 9.40 -5.37 0.14
CA PRO A 160 9.76 -6.74 -0.24
C PRO A 160 8.60 -7.54 -0.84
N GLY A 161 7.36 -7.22 -0.44
CA GLY A 161 6.15 -7.84 -0.91
C GLY A 161 5.51 -8.81 0.09
N THR A 162 4.68 -9.71 -0.42
CA THR A 162 3.90 -10.66 0.38
C THR A 162 4.30 -12.09 0.09
N ARG A 163 4.43 -12.91 1.13
CA ARG A 163 4.84 -14.31 1.03
C ARG A 163 3.72 -15.29 0.67
N GLY A 164 2.46 -14.88 0.71
CA GLY A 164 1.34 -15.79 0.54
C GLY A 164 1.41 -16.94 1.55
N GLU A 165 1.39 -18.17 1.04
CA GLU A 165 1.45 -19.41 1.85
C GLU A 165 2.89 -19.88 2.13
N ALA A 166 3.92 -19.23 1.55
CA ALA A 166 5.30 -19.59 1.81
C ALA A 166 5.70 -19.29 3.25
N THR A 167 6.67 -20.03 3.78
CA THR A 167 7.27 -19.71 5.09
C THR A 167 8.05 -18.40 5.02
N CYS A 168 8.32 -17.77 6.16
CA CYS A 168 9.10 -16.55 6.23
C CYS A 168 10.51 -16.76 5.63
N ALA A 169 11.19 -17.82 5.99
CA ALA A 169 12.52 -18.15 5.47
C ALA A 169 12.54 -18.34 3.94
N GLN A 170 11.53 -19.03 3.38
CA GLN A 170 11.40 -19.16 1.93
C GLN A 170 11.20 -17.83 1.24
N ALA A 171 10.38 -16.95 1.83
CA ALA A 171 10.10 -15.65 1.26
C ALA A 171 11.31 -14.71 1.35
N VAL A 172 12.06 -14.74 2.45
CA VAL A 172 13.34 -14.03 2.60
C VAL A 172 14.32 -14.46 1.51
N ALA A 173 14.53 -15.77 1.33
CA ALA A 173 15.39 -16.29 0.26
C ALA A 173 14.91 -15.85 -1.13
N THR A 174 13.59 -15.82 -1.34
CA THR A 174 12.99 -15.39 -2.60
C THR A 174 13.24 -13.90 -2.88
N VAL A 175 13.14 -13.04 -1.87
CA VAL A 175 13.45 -11.60 -2.01
C VAL A 175 14.91 -11.40 -2.35
N ILE A 176 15.82 -12.07 -1.64
CA ILE A 176 17.27 -11.99 -1.88
C ILE A 176 17.57 -12.33 -3.33
N GLU A 177 17.08 -13.46 -3.81
CA GLU A 177 17.28 -13.91 -5.18
C GLU A 177 16.68 -12.95 -6.20
N SER A 178 15.46 -12.45 -5.94
CA SER A 178 14.77 -11.51 -6.83
C SER A 178 15.52 -10.19 -6.97
N VAL A 179 16.05 -9.64 -5.87
CA VAL A 179 16.89 -8.43 -5.88
C VAL A 179 18.18 -8.67 -6.65
N LYS A 180 18.87 -9.79 -6.39
CA LYS A 180 20.11 -10.16 -7.11
C LYS A 180 19.85 -10.26 -8.61
N GLN A 181 18.79 -10.94 -9.04
CA GLN A 181 18.46 -11.10 -10.46
C GLN A 181 18.11 -9.77 -11.14
N ALA A 182 17.34 -8.89 -10.48
CA ALA A 182 17.00 -7.59 -11.03
C ALA A 182 18.24 -6.69 -11.18
N SER A 183 19.17 -6.73 -10.21
CA SER A 183 20.36 -5.88 -10.17
C SER A 183 21.49 -6.37 -11.09
N LYS A 184 21.64 -7.67 -11.33
CA LYS A 184 22.69 -8.23 -12.23
C LYS A 184 22.63 -7.66 -13.66
N ARG A 185 21.46 -7.17 -14.09
CA ARG A 185 21.21 -6.68 -15.46
C ARG A 185 21.39 -5.17 -15.60
N ALA A 186 21.60 -4.44 -14.51
CA ALA A 186 21.76 -3.00 -14.51
C ALA A 186 22.81 -2.58 -13.47
N SER A 187 23.79 -1.77 -13.90
CA SER A 187 24.64 -1.05 -12.95
C SER A 187 23.78 -0.09 -12.14
N LEU A 188 24.01 -0.02 -10.82
CA LEU A 188 23.30 0.92 -9.95
C LEU A 188 23.93 2.31 -9.93
N GLY A 189 25.17 2.47 -10.45
CA GLY A 189 25.83 3.77 -10.68
C GLY A 189 25.79 4.73 -9.49
N GLY A 190 25.98 4.22 -8.27
CA GLY A 190 25.89 5.00 -7.05
C GLY A 190 24.48 5.10 -6.43
N MET A 191 23.41 4.73 -7.14
CA MET A 191 22.06 4.61 -6.54
C MET A 191 22.00 3.42 -5.58
N ARG A 192 21.37 3.58 -4.44
CA ARG A 192 21.16 2.49 -3.47
C ARG A 192 19.71 2.03 -3.46
N ILE A 193 19.51 0.73 -3.36
CA ILE A 193 18.19 0.13 -3.12
C ILE A 193 17.88 0.24 -1.63
N LEU A 194 16.69 0.66 -1.28
CA LEU A 194 16.22 0.72 0.09
C LEU A 194 15.06 -0.23 0.30
N LEU A 195 15.24 -1.22 1.16
CA LEU A 195 14.15 -2.06 1.63
C LEU A 195 13.30 -1.26 2.61
N GLU A 196 11.99 -1.24 2.42
CA GLU A 196 11.07 -0.56 3.31
C GLU A 196 10.38 -1.54 4.25
N ASN A 197 10.27 -1.15 5.54
CA ASN A 197 9.45 -1.88 6.49
C ASN A 197 7.96 -1.76 6.13
N THR A 198 7.15 -2.70 6.60
CA THR A 198 5.71 -2.76 6.33
C THR A 198 4.89 -2.73 7.62
N ALA A 199 3.63 -2.33 7.52
CA ALA A 199 2.68 -2.33 8.64
C ALA A 199 2.31 -3.74 9.16
N GLY A 200 2.71 -4.81 8.47
CA GLY A 200 2.42 -6.19 8.87
C GLY A 200 1.02 -6.67 8.51
N MET A 201 0.39 -6.07 7.50
CA MET A 201 -0.91 -6.50 6.99
C MET A 201 -0.79 -7.84 6.25
N GLY A 202 -1.67 -8.80 6.59
CA GLY A 202 -1.70 -10.11 5.94
C GLY A 202 -0.37 -10.86 6.08
N THR A 203 0.27 -11.15 4.94
CA THR A 203 1.54 -11.89 4.86
C THR A 203 2.69 -11.03 4.32
N CYS A 204 2.63 -9.70 4.53
CA CYS A 204 3.70 -8.79 4.16
C CYS A 204 4.98 -9.12 4.94
N LEU A 205 6.11 -9.10 4.23
CA LEU A 205 7.44 -9.21 4.84
C LEU A 205 7.92 -7.87 5.39
N SER A 206 8.96 -7.93 6.23
CA SER A 206 9.64 -6.76 6.82
C SER A 206 8.74 -5.92 7.74
N SER A 207 7.71 -6.54 8.33
CA SER A 207 7.01 -5.96 9.48
C SER A 207 7.78 -6.14 10.79
N ARG A 208 8.70 -7.10 10.81
CA ARG A 208 9.66 -7.35 11.87
C ARG A 208 11.05 -6.96 11.38
N LEU A 209 11.80 -6.27 12.22
CA LEU A 209 13.16 -5.84 11.87
C LEU A 209 14.10 -7.01 11.62
N GLU A 210 13.87 -8.16 12.28
CA GLU A 210 14.66 -9.38 12.07
C GLU A 210 14.50 -9.92 10.64
N GLU A 211 13.28 -9.90 10.08
CA GLU A 211 13.04 -10.32 8.69
C GLU A 211 13.82 -9.44 7.70
N MET A 212 13.87 -8.14 7.97
CA MET A 212 14.65 -7.19 7.18
C MET A 212 16.15 -7.45 7.33
N ALA A 213 16.63 -7.73 8.54
CA ALA A 213 18.03 -8.04 8.81
C ALA A 213 18.47 -9.31 8.07
N GLU A 214 17.63 -10.34 8.00
CA GLU A 214 17.90 -11.57 7.24
C GLU A 214 18.06 -11.27 5.73
N VAL A 215 17.17 -10.44 5.16
CA VAL A 215 17.28 -10.02 3.75
C VAL A 215 18.58 -9.24 3.51
N LEU A 216 18.90 -8.27 4.38
CA LEU A 216 20.13 -7.48 4.29
C LEU A 216 21.39 -8.34 4.39
N ALA A 217 21.40 -9.34 5.27
CA ALA A 217 22.51 -10.27 5.40
C ALA A 217 22.73 -11.08 4.12
N GLY A 218 21.64 -11.56 3.47
CA GLY A 218 21.72 -12.29 2.21
C GLY A 218 22.06 -11.42 1.00
N LEU A 219 21.99 -10.08 1.15
CA LEU A 219 22.37 -9.09 0.15
C LEU A 219 23.69 -8.39 0.51
N ASN A 220 24.50 -8.99 1.39
CA ASN A 220 25.81 -8.43 1.71
C ASN A 220 26.65 -8.27 0.44
N GLY A 221 27.34 -7.11 0.31
CA GLY A 221 28.08 -6.75 -0.90
C GLY A 221 27.25 -6.06 -1.98
N PHE A 222 25.92 -6.05 -1.88
CA PHE A 222 25.06 -5.22 -2.74
C PHE A 222 24.82 -3.85 -2.10
N PRO A 223 24.62 -2.78 -2.90
CA PRO A 223 24.32 -1.44 -2.40
C PRO A 223 22.84 -1.37 -1.94
N VAL A 224 22.50 -2.13 -0.89
CA VAL A 224 21.17 -2.21 -0.31
C VAL A 224 21.20 -1.70 1.12
N ASP A 225 20.31 -0.76 1.42
CA ASP A 225 20.11 -0.17 2.74
C ASP A 225 18.61 -0.15 3.10
N VAL A 226 18.16 0.73 3.96
CA VAL A 226 16.83 0.71 4.56
C VAL A 226 16.11 2.05 4.42
N CYS A 227 14.83 1.98 4.11
CA CYS A 227 13.85 3.02 4.36
C CYS A 227 12.97 2.60 5.55
N LEU A 228 12.76 3.48 6.54
CA LEU A 228 11.85 3.23 7.64
C LEU A 228 10.64 4.17 7.55
N ASP A 229 9.46 3.60 7.45
CA ASP A 229 8.19 4.32 7.57
C ASP A 229 7.69 4.31 9.01
N THR A 230 7.39 5.49 9.56
CA THR A 230 6.95 5.67 10.95
C THR A 230 5.55 5.11 11.21
N ALA A 231 4.63 5.25 10.26
CA ALA A 231 3.29 4.66 10.38
C ALA A 231 3.35 3.13 10.32
N HIS A 232 4.23 2.57 9.49
CA HIS A 232 4.46 1.13 9.40
C HIS A 232 5.12 0.56 10.67
N LEU A 233 6.15 1.23 11.21
CA LEU A 233 6.74 0.85 12.51
C LEU A 233 5.66 0.82 13.59
N PHE A 234 4.89 1.89 13.70
CA PHE A 234 3.84 2.00 14.69
C PHE A 234 2.74 0.94 14.52
N ALA A 235 2.25 0.74 13.30
CA ALA A 235 1.24 -0.26 13.00
C ALA A 235 1.74 -1.69 13.21
N SER A 236 3.05 -1.96 13.06
CA SER A 236 3.64 -3.27 13.33
C SER A 236 4.01 -3.51 14.80
N GLY A 237 3.90 -2.49 15.67
CA GLY A 237 4.02 -2.63 17.11
C GLY A 237 5.23 -1.97 17.74
N TYR A 238 6.05 -1.22 16.98
CA TYR A 238 7.16 -0.43 17.50
C TYR A 238 6.63 0.91 18.01
N ASP A 239 6.64 1.11 19.33
CA ASP A 239 6.17 2.37 19.91
C ASP A 239 7.24 3.46 19.73
N ILE A 240 6.85 4.54 19.05
CA ILE A 240 7.71 5.70 18.79
C ILE A 240 7.15 6.99 19.41
N ARG A 241 6.09 6.89 20.24
CA ARG A 241 5.37 8.03 20.79
C ARG A 241 6.06 8.65 22.00
N SER A 242 6.43 7.82 22.96
CA SER A 242 7.11 8.28 24.16
C SER A 242 8.63 8.26 23.99
N GLU A 243 9.35 8.92 24.91
CA GLU A 243 10.81 8.90 24.90
C GLU A 243 11.35 7.49 25.10
N GLU A 244 10.79 6.74 26.05
CA GLU A 244 11.18 5.35 26.34
C GLU A 244 10.85 4.42 25.17
N GLY A 245 9.68 4.58 24.56
CA GLY A 245 9.26 3.79 23.39
C GLY A 245 10.20 4.03 22.20
N LEU A 246 10.50 5.31 21.91
CA LEU A 246 11.42 5.68 20.86
C LEU A 246 12.84 5.16 21.12
N ALA A 247 13.35 5.30 22.35
CA ALA A 247 14.66 4.78 22.74
C ALA A 247 14.75 3.26 22.59
N SER A 248 13.70 2.53 23.03
CA SER A 248 13.58 1.08 22.84
C SER A 248 13.57 0.71 21.34
N THR A 249 12.78 1.40 20.54
CA THR A 249 12.69 1.15 19.09
C THR A 249 14.02 1.41 18.39
N ILE A 250 14.72 2.51 18.71
CA ILE A 250 16.06 2.80 18.19
C ILE A 250 17.06 1.72 18.61
N GLY A 251 16.98 1.23 19.84
CA GLY A 251 17.81 0.12 20.31
C GLY A 251 17.59 -1.17 19.51
N GLN A 252 16.33 -1.48 19.21
CA GLN A 252 15.98 -2.63 18.36
C GLN A 252 16.50 -2.45 16.92
N ILE A 253 16.34 -1.27 16.32
CA ILE A 253 16.89 -0.96 14.99
C ILE A 253 18.40 -1.15 14.97
N GLU A 254 19.11 -0.61 15.98
CA GLU A 254 20.58 -0.73 16.08
C GLU A 254 21.04 -2.18 16.17
N ASN A 255 20.36 -2.98 17.00
CA ASN A 255 20.75 -4.37 17.27
C ASN A 255 20.38 -5.32 16.13
N THR A 256 19.48 -4.93 15.22
CA THR A 256 19.03 -5.79 14.11
C THR A 256 19.58 -5.35 12.77
N ILE A 257 19.13 -4.20 12.26
CA ILE A 257 19.44 -3.72 10.92
C ILE A 257 20.58 -2.69 10.88
N ARG A 258 21.04 -2.20 12.02
CA ARG A 258 22.01 -1.12 12.21
C ARG A 258 21.46 0.25 11.75
N LEU A 259 21.48 1.21 12.65
CA LEU A 259 20.92 2.55 12.39
C LEU A 259 21.61 3.28 11.22
N GLU A 260 22.87 3.00 10.99
CA GLU A 260 23.67 3.55 9.88
C GLU A 260 23.14 3.16 8.49
N ARG A 261 22.39 2.05 8.39
CA ARG A 261 21.76 1.62 7.13
C ARG A 261 20.46 2.36 6.82
N VAL A 262 19.89 3.07 7.78
CA VAL A 262 18.67 3.85 7.55
C VAL A 262 19.02 5.13 6.80
N ARG A 263 18.67 5.20 5.52
CA ARG A 263 18.96 6.35 4.63
C ARG A 263 17.79 7.29 4.50
N VAL A 264 16.61 6.76 4.37
CA VAL A 264 15.35 7.50 4.23
C VAL A 264 14.44 7.10 5.36
N MET A 265 13.73 8.08 5.89
CA MET A 265 12.59 7.87 6.77
C MET A 265 11.33 8.44 6.10
N HIS A 266 10.34 7.59 5.86
CA HIS A 266 9.01 8.07 5.56
C HIS A 266 8.38 8.55 6.86
N ILE A 267 8.06 9.84 6.89
CA ILE A 267 7.47 10.49 8.06
C ILE A 267 5.98 10.63 7.84
N ASN A 268 5.24 9.68 8.38
CA ASN A 268 3.80 9.57 8.22
C ASN A 268 3.15 9.35 9.59
N ASP A 269 2.08 10.09 9.90
CA ASP A 269 1.25 9.77 11.06
C ASP A 269 0.31 8.60 10.70
N SER A 270 -0.26 7.96 11.70
CA SER A 270 -1.06 6.75 11.51
C SER A 270 -2.49 6.94 12.01
N LYS A 271 -3.46 6.59 11.16
CA LYS A 271 -4.87 6.44 11.57
C LYS A 271 -5.09 5.21 12.44
N ILE A 272 -4.13 4.29 12.42
CA ILE A 272 -4.22 2.97 13.06
C ILE A 272 -3.51 3.02 14.42
N PRO A 273 -4.06 2.37 15.45
CA PRO A 273 -3.39 2.28 16.74
C PRO A 273 -2.14 1.40 16.68
N LEU A 274 -1.29 1.51 17.71
CA LEU A 274 -0.10 0.68 17.89
C LEU A 274 -0.42 -0.80 17.73
N GLY A 275 0.33 -1.49 16.87
CA GLY A 275 0.17 -2.93 16.60
C GLY A 275 -1.07 -3.31 15.80
N GLY A 276 -1.81 -2.36 15.22
CA GLY A 276 -3.05 -2.62 14.50
C GLY A 276 -2.90 -3.22 13.10
N ARG A 277 -1.66 -3.33 12.59
CA ARG A 277 -1.27 -4.04 11.36
C ARG A 277 -2.05 -3.66 10.12
N VAL A 278 -2.34 -2.38 9.95
CA VAL A 278 -2.99 -1.82 8.77
C VAL A 278 -2.24 -0.56 8.34
N ASP A 279 -1.94 -0.47 7.07
CA ASP A 279 -1.31 0.72 6.49
C ASP A 279 -2.38 1.77 6.18
N ARG A 280 -2.40 2.83 7.00
CA ARG A 280 -3.28 3.99 6.83
C ARG A 280 -2.61 5.23 7.39
N HIS A 281 -2.03 6.03 6.50
CA HIS A 281 -1.39 7.28 6.85
C HIS A 281 -2.41 8.36 7.25
N ASP A 282 -1.98 9.25 8.13
CA ASP A 282 -2.70 10.45 8.52
C ASP A 282 -1.81 11.70 8.31
N HIS A 283 -2.38 12.88 8.45
CA HIS A 283 -1.62 14.13 8.45
C HIS A 283 -0.71 14.21 9.67
N ILE A 284 0.45 14.81 9.50
CA ILE A 284 1.45 14.94 10.56
C ILE A 284 0.85 15.60 11.82
N GLY A 285 0.91 14.87 12.93
CA GLY A 285 0.40 15.32 14.22
C GLY A 285 -1.11 15.17 14.41
N GLN A 286 -1.84 14.60 13.46
CA GLN A 286 -3.30 14.42 13.55
C GLN A 286 -3.70 12.93 13.78
N GLY A 287 -2.77 12.03 13.63
CA GLY A 287 -2.98 10.60 13.83
C GLY A 287 -2.70 10.11 15.25
N LYS A 288 -2.44 8.82 15.37
CA LYS A 288 -2.22 8.13 16.66
C LYS A 288 -0.77 8.19 17.16
N ILE A 289 0.17 8.63 16.30
CA ILE A 289 1.56 8.86 16.67
C ILE A 289 1.68 10.25 17.33
N GLY A 290 1.18 11.29 16.67
CA GLY A 290 1.07 12.64 17.20
C GLY A 290 2.33 13.49 17.01
N ALA A 291 2.15 14.83 16.99
CA ALA A 291 3.18 15.81 16.65
C ALA A 291 4.42 15.73 17.54
N GLU A 292 4.27 15.47 18.83
CA GLU A 292 5.37 15.44 19.78
C GLU A 292 6.34 14.27 19.52
N ALA A 293 5.82 13.13 19.06
CA ALA A 293 6.65 12.02 18.63
C ALA A 293 7.52 12.40 17.43
N PHE A 294 6.94 13.07 16.43
CA PHE A 294 7.69 13.56 15.27
C PHE A 294 8.74 14.61 15.64
N ARG A 295 8.45 15.49 16.60
CA ARG A 295 9.45 16.42 17.13
C ARG A 295 10.64 15.65 17.70
N ARG A 296 10.41 14.65 18.55
CA ARG A 296 11.48 13.80 19.10
C ARG A 296 12.28 13.10 18.01
N ILE A 297 11.60 12.53 17.01
CA ILE A 297 12.27 11.84 15.90
C ILE A 297 13.13 12.80 15.08
N LEU A 298 12.57 13.93 14.66
CA LEU A 298 13.26 14.90 13.80
C LEU A 298 14.41 15.63 14.50
N GLN A 299 14.35 15.77 15.82
CA GLN A 299 15.39 16.39 16.62
C GLN A 299 16.31 15.39 17.33
N HIS A 300 16.07 14.08 17.18
CA HIS A 300 16.86 13.05 17.87
C HIS A 300 18.29 13.01 17.31
N PRO A 301 19.33 13.09 18.16
CA PRO A 301 20.75 13.21 17.72
C PRO A 301 21.18 12.11 16.76
N ARG A 302 20.70 10.86 16.97
CA ARG A 302 21.04 9.71 16.14
C ARG A 302 20.16 9.56 14.90
N LEU A 303 19.03 10.21 14.82
CA LEU A 303 18.11 10.14 13.68
C LEU A 303 18.23 11.38 12.77
N SER A 304 18.50 12.56 13.32
CA SER A 304 18.64 13.81 12.57
C SER A 304 20.08 14.11 12.16
N ALA A 305 21.06 13.54 12.85
CA ALA A 305 22.47 13.80 12.54
C ALA A 305 22.86 13.25 11.17
N THR A 306 23.70 14.00 10.48
CA THR A 306 24.50 13.44 9.38
C THR A 306 25.35 12.34 9.96
N PRO A 307 25.29 11.10 9.45
CA PRO A 307 26.20 10.05 9.90
C PRO A 307 27.65 10.53 9.75
N PRO A 308 28.55 10.22 10.71
CA PRO A 308 29.96 10.54 10.55
C PRO A 308 30.50 9.83 9.31
N GLU A 309 31.37 10.53 8.57
CA GLU A 309 32.18 10.04 7.47
C GLU A 309 31.40 9.56 6.21
N GLY A 310 31.00 10.53 5.38
CA GLY A 310 30.66 10.27 3.97
C GLY A 310 29.27 9.70 3.70
N LEU A 311 28.48 9.45 4.73
CA LEU A 311 27.09 9.05 4.59
C LEU A 311 26.20 10.28 4.65
N ALA A 312 25.44 10.52 3.58
CA ALA A 312 24.46 11.57 3.48
C ALA A 312 23.54 11.61 4.71
N GLY A 313 23.23 12.79 5.20
CA GLY A 313 22.23 12.99 6.24
C GLY A 313 20.93 12.23 5.92
N ARG A 314 20.18 11.85 6.94
CA ARG A 314 18.90 11.18 6.72
C ARG A 314 17.93 12.12 6.03
N VAL A 315 17.13 11.50 5.19
CA VAL A 315 16.10 12.17 4.41
C VAL A 315 14.74 11.82 4.98
N PHE A 316 13.94 12.82 5.21
CA PHE A 316 12.59 12.70 5.74
C PHE A 316 11.59 13.01 4.64
N ILE A 317 10.80 12.02 4.23
CA ILE A 317 9.82 12.13 3.15
C ILE A 317 8.41 11.90 3.70
N ALA A 318 7.51 12.85 3.47
CA ALA A 318 6.10 12.65 3.77
C ALA A 318 5.37 11.92 2.63
N GLU A 319 4.52 10.97 2.98
CA GLU A 319 3.57 10.29 2.07
C GLU A 319 2.14 10.45 2.60
N THR A 320 1.90 11.58 3.22
CA THR A 320 0.63 11.92 3.86
C THR A 320 -0.51 12.03 2.84
N PRO A 321 -1.75 11.74 3.24
CA PRO A 321 -2.91 11.97 2.38
C PRO A 321 -3.02 13.46 2.01
N ILE A 322 -3.69 13.74 0.90
CA ILE A 322 -4.07 15.09 0.50
C ILE A 322 -5.60 15.04 0.36
N ASP A 323 -6.29 15.28 1.46
CA ASP A 323 -7.74 15.22 1.54
C ASP A 323 -8.35 16.56 1.11
N ASP A 324 -7.70 17.67 1.46
CA ASP A 324 -8.06 19.03 1.08
C ASP A 324 -6.90 19.81 0.42
N PRO A 325 -7.20 20.77 -0.45
CA PRO A 325 -6.17 21.65 -1.02
C PRO A 325 -5.35 22.35 0.05
N GLY A 326 -4.03 22.18 0.00
CA GLY A 326 -3.08 22.78 0.92
C GLY A 326 -2.62 21.87 2.06
N ASP A 327 -3.16 20.65 2.19
CA ASP A 327 -2.72 19.70 3.21
C ASP A 327 -1.28 19.25 3.00
N ASP A 328 -0.86 19.04 1.75
CA ASP A 328 0.51 18.80 1.36
C ASP A 328 1.47 19.86 1.89
N ARG A 329 1.14 21.14 1.68
CA ARG A 329 1.93 22.28 2.16
C ARG A 329 1.93 22.38 3.68
N LYS A 330 0.79 22.11 4.34
CA LYS A 330 0.70 22.11 5.80
C LYS A 330 1.59 21.02 6.40
N ASN A 331 1.56 19.81 5.82
CA ASN A 331 2.39 18.71 6.28
C ASN A 331 3.89 19.03 6.14
N VAL A 332 4.33 19.57 4.99
CA VAL A 332 5.73 19.99 4.80
C VAL A 332 6.13 21.08 5.79
N ALA A 333 5.29 22.12 5.96
CA ALA A 333 5.55 23.19 6.91
C ALA A 333 5.61 22.67 8.36
N MET A 334 4.74 21.73 8.73
CA MET A 334 4.74 21.09 10.04
C MET A 334 6.05 20.32 10.27
N LEU A 335 6.57 19.60 9.28
CA LEU A 335 7.84 18.88 9.43
C LEU A 335 9.01 19.84 9.68
N TRP A 336 9.08 20.97 8.97
CA TRP A 336 10.10 21.98 9.20
C TRP A 336 10.00 22.62 10.62
N ASP A 337 8.78 22.86 11.08
CA ASP A 337 8.53 23.40 12.42
C ASP A 337 8.93 22.38 13.50
N LEU A 338 8.53 21.12 13.36
CA LEU A 338 8.86 20.05 14.30
C LEU A 338 10.36 19.72 14.33
N ALA A 339 11.06 19.90 13.21
CA ALA A 339 12.51 19.79 13.15
C ALA A 339 13.24 20.94 13.86
N GLY A 340 12.54 22.02 14.22
CA GLY A 340 13.14 23.23 14.76
C GLY A 340 13.87 24.09 13.70
N LEU A 341 13.53 23.93 12.44
CA LEU A 341 14.23 24.50 11.29
C LEU A 341 13.32 25.39 10.43
N LYS A 342 12.24 25.89 11.01
CA LYS A 342 11.23 26.69 10.30
C LYS A 342 11.82 27.93 9.60
N ASP A 343 12.79 28.58 10.23
CA ASP A 343 13.39 29.83 9.74
C ASP A 343 14.32 29.62 8.54
N ILE A 344 14.83 28.40 8.34
CA ILE A 344 15.69 28.04 7.22
C ILE A 344 14.97 27.18 6.16
N ALA A 345 13.68 26.88 6.38
CA ALA A 345 12.88 26.14 5.42
C ALA A 345 12.83 26.88 4.07
N PRO A 346 12.95 26.18 2.93
CA PRO A 346 12.76 26.78 1.64
C PRO A 346 11.38 27.44 1.53
N ALA A 347 11.33 28.67 0.98
CA ALA A 347 10.08 29.39 0.86
C ALA A 347 9.07 28.62 -0.01
N ALA A 348 7.91 28.31 0.56
CA ALA A 348 6.80 27.71 -0.15
C ALA A 348 6.00 28.76 -0.92
N GLU A 349 5.47 28.39 -2.11
CA GLU A 349 4.58 29.27 -2.86
C GLU A 349 3.23 29.41 -2.16
N LYS A 350 2.80 30.64 -1.88
CA LYS A 350 1.52 30.89 -1.20
C LYS A 350 0.35 30.36 -2.03
N GLY A 351 -0.53 29.60 -1.38
CA GLY A 351 -1.74 29.07 -2.01
C GLY A 351 -1.52 27.87 -2.96
N PHE A 352 -0.27 27.45 -3.17
CA PHE A 352 -0.01 26.25 -3.98
C PHE A 352 -0.41 24.97 -3.23
N SER A 353 -0.97 24.01 -3.97
CA SER A 353 -1.23 22.63 -3.54
C SER A 353 -1.25 21.70 -4.73
N MET A 354 -0.81 20.46 -4.55
CA MET A 354 -0.96 19.39 -5.55
C MET A 354 -2.44 19.06 -5.81
N LEU A 355 -3.27 19.21 -4.79
CA LEU A 355 -4.72 18.98 -4.90
C LEU A 355 -5.45 20.32 -5.01
N THR A 356 -5.91 20.65 -6.21
CA THR A 356 -6.81 21.80 -6.41
C THR A 356 -8.26 21.44 -6.10
N ALA A 357 -9.11 22.44 -5.79
CA ALA A 357 -10.53 22.23 -5.56
C ALA A 357 -11.23 21.56 -6.76
N ALA A 358 -10.81 21.89 -8.00
CA ALA A 358 -11.33 21.26 -9.20
C ALA A 358 -10.94 19.78 -9.32
N LEU A 359 -9.68 19.44 -8.94
CA LEU A 359 -9.20 18.06 -8.95
C LEU A 359 -9.88 17.25 -7.83
N LYS A 360 -10.03 17.82 -6.65
CA LYS A 360 -10.79 17.19 -5.54
C LYS A 360 -12.20 16.83 -6.01
N LYS A 361 -12.92 17.76 -6.63
CA LYS A 361 -14.29 17.51 -7.12
C LYS A 361 -14.32 16.36 -8.15
N LYS A 362 -13.34 16.27 -9.06
CA LYS A 362 -13.22 15.15 -10.01
C LYS A 362 -12.98 13.82 -9.28
N MET A 363 -12.09 13.80 -8.30
CA MET A 363 -11.77 12.61 -7.51
C MET A 363 -12.99 12.14 -6.71
N ASP A 364 -13.75 13.03 -6.09
CA ASP A 364 -14.95 12.70 -5.33
C ASP A 364 -16.04 12.09 -6.23
N VAL A 365 -16.23 12.65 -7.44
CA VAL A 365 -17.13 12.07 -8.44
C VAL A 365 -16.66 10.67 -8.86
N GLN A 366 -15.37 10.51 -9.15
CA GLN A 366 -14.80 9.21 -9.53
C GLN A 366 -14.98 8.17 -8.42
N ARG A 367 -14.66 8.52 -7.16
CA ARG A 367 -14.86 7.65 -5.99
C ARG A 367 -16.35 7.25 -5.80
N ALA A 368 -17.28 8.19 -6.04
CA ALA A 368 -18.71 7.91 -5.98
C ALA A 368 -19.14 6.91 -7.06
N VAL A 369 -18.63 7.05 -8.29
CA VAL A 369 -18.89 6.12 -9.39
C VAL A 369 -18.34 4.72 -9.06
N GLU A 370 -17.09 4.64 -8.60
CA GLU A 370 -16.46 3.37 -8.21
C GLU A 370 -17.23 2.66 -7.10
N LYS A 371 -17.65 3.40 -6.08
CA LYS A 371 -18.47 2.87 -4.97
C LYS A 371 -19.82 2.35 -5.48
N ARG A 372 -20.45 3.06 -6.43
CA ARG A 372 -21.70 2.63 -7.06
C ARG A 372 -21.49 1.34 -7.86
N ASN A 373 -20.46 1.28 -8.67
CA ASN A 373 -20.13 0.10 -9.49
C ASN A 373 -19.83 -1.12 -8.62
N ALA A 374 -19.05 -0.97 -7.56
CA ALA A 374 -18.78 -2.03 -6.59
C ALA A 374 -20.06 -2.54 -5.90
N ALA A 375 -21.00 -1.65 -5.56
CA ALA A 375 -22.26 -2.03 -4.97
C ALA A 375 -23.18 -2.79 -5.96
N VAL A 376 -23.16 -2.43 -7.24
CA VAL A 376 -23.88 -3.16 -8.30
C VAL A 376 -23.31 -4.56 -8.49
N GLU A 377 -21.98 -4.67 -8.51
CA GLU A 377 -21.28 -5.96 -8.67
C GLU A 377 -21.54 -6.88 -7.48
N ALA A 378 -21.45 -6.38 -6.25
CA ALA A 378 -21.79 -7.14 -5.03
C ALA A 378 -23.25 -7.66 -5.03
N ARG A 379 -24.19 -6.85 -5.54
CA ARG A 379 -25.59 -7.29 -5.70
C ARG A 379 -25.72 -8.43 -6.71
N ARG A 380 -24.99 -8.35 -7.81
CA ARG A 380 -24.97 -9.38 -8.86
C ARG A 380 -24.41 -10.70 -8.35
N GLU A 381 -23.30 -10.65 -7.62
CA GLU A 381 -22.69 -11.82 -6.99
C GLU A 381 -23.61 -12.46 -5.94
N ALA A 382 -24.29 -11.63 -5.12
CA ALA A 382 -25.24 -12.12 -4.14
C ALA A 382 -26.46 -12.80 -4.81
N GLU A 383 -26.94 -12.28 -5.94
CA GLU A 383 -28.01 -12.87 -6.71
C GLU A 383 -27.62 -14.20 -7.36
N GLU A 384 -26.40 -14.29 -7.92
CA GLU A 384 -25.86 -15.52 -8.46
C GLU A 384 -25.65 -16.60 -7.38
N ALA A 385 -25.15 -16.20 -6.20
CA ALA A 385 -24.99 -17.08 -5.06
C ALA A 385 -26.36 -17.62 -4.59
N ARG A 386 -27.40 -16.77 -4.58
CA ARG A 386 -28.76 -17.20 -4.27
C ARG A 386 -29.31 -18.21 -5.27
N LYS A 387 -29.16 -17.95 -6.58
CA LYS A 387 -29.58 -18.88 -7.65
C LYS A 387 -28.90 -20.25 -7.51
N LYS A 388 -27.59 -20.26 -7.29
CA LYS A 388 -26.82 -21.51 -7.05
C LYS A 388 -27.30 -22.25 -5.78
N SER A 389 -27.68 -21.53 -4.74
CA SER A 389 -28.24 -22.13 -3.52
C SER A 389 -29.61 -22.73 -3.75
N GLU A 390 -30.48 -22.06 -4.51
CA GLU A 390 -31.79 -22.56 -4.90
C GLU A 390 -31.70 -23.82 -5.78
N GLU A 391 -30.79 -23.85 -6.77
CA GLU A 391 -30.52 -25.02 -7.61
C GLU A 391 -30.03 -26.22 -6.78
N ARG A 392 -29.09 -25.99 -5.83
CA ARG A 392 -28.62 -27.04 -4.90
C ARG A 392 -29.77 -27.61 -4.06
N SER A 393 -30.68 -26.76 -3.59
CA SER A 393 -31.84 -27.17 -2.80
C SER A 393 -32.82 -27.98 -3.63
N LEU A 394 -33.09 -27.60 -4.86
CA LEU A 394 -33.91 -28.36 -5.81
C LEU A 394 -33.30 -29.72 -6.15
N HIS A 395 -31.99 -29.76 -6.36
CA HIS A 395 -31.27 -31.00 -6.63
C HIS A 395 -31.27 -31.97 -5.43
N PHE A 396 -31.22 -31.42 -4.21
CA PHE A 396 -31.33 -32.20 -2.98
C PHE A 396 -32.76 -32.73 -2.78
N ALA A 397 -33.79 -31.90 -2.99
CA ALA A 397 -35.20 -32.32 -2.94
C ALA A 397 -35.50 -33.40 -3.96
N GLY A 398 -34.98 -33.27 -5.20
CA GLY A 398 -35.12 -34.31 -6.26
C GLY A 398 -34.47 -35.65 -5.90
N ARG A 399 -33.36 -35.62 -5.14
CA ARG A 399 -32.73 -36.87 -4.62
C ARG A 399 -33.57 -37.52 -3.54
N LEU A 400 -34.19 -36.76 -2.65
CA LEU A 400 -35.06 -37.26 -1.59
C LEU A 400 -36.32 -37.91 -2.18
N LEU A 401 -36.95 -37.30 -3.20
CA LEU A 401 -38.11 -37.84 -3.89
C LEU A 401 -37.79 -39.19 -4.57
N ARG A 402 -36.66 -39.27 -5.31
CA ARG A 402 -36.21 -40.53 -5.95
C ARG A 402 -35.94 -41.63 -4.93
N ARG A 403 -35.38 -41.27 -3.75
CA ARG A 403 -35.14 -42.25 -2.69
C ARG A 403 -36.44 -42.77 -2.08
N SER A 404 -37.45 -41.90 -1.89
CA SER A 404 -38.77 -42.30 -1.38
C SER A 404 -39.54 -43.15 -2.38
N GLU A 405 -39.40 -42.90 -3.68
CA GLU A 405 -40.00 -43.73 -4.74
C GLU A 405 -39.34 -45.12 -4.83
N ALA A 406 -38.00 -45.20 -4.72
CA ALA A 406 -37.28 -46.46 -4.67
C ALA A 406 -37.67 -47.30 -3.43
N GLU A 407 -37.84 -46.67 -2.23
CA GLU A 407 -38.34 -47.32 -1.01
C GLU A 407 -39.79 -47.81 -1.16
N LYS A 408 -40.64 -47.06 -1.88
CA LYS A 408 -42.03 -47.50 -2.20
C LYS A 408 -42.05 -48.66 -3.18
N GLN A 409 -41.13 -48.73 -4.15
CA GLN A 409 -41.03 -49.87 -5.09
C GLN A 409 -40.53 -51.12 -4.39
N MET A 410 -39.60 -51.03 -3.41
CA MET A 410 -39.14 -52.17 -2.60
C MET A 410 -40.22 -52.71 -1.67
N ARG A 411 -41.27 -51.94 -1.35
CA ARG A 411 -42.39 -52.36 -0.46
C ARG A 411 -43.54 -52.95 -1.19
N ARG A 412 -43.53 -53.12 -2.53
CA ARG A 412 -44.58 -53.86 -3.26
C ARG A 412 -44.44 -55.32 -2.92
N PRO A 413 -45.46 -55.99 -2.34
CA PRO A 413 -45.44 -57.43 -2.05
C PRO A 413 -45.28 -58.19 -3.36
N ALA A 414 -44.27 -59.06 -3.45
CA ALA A 414 -44.19 -60.01 -4.50
C ALA A 414 -45.43 -60.92 -4.44
N SER A 415 -46.11 -61.09 -5.56
CA SER A 415 -47.25 -61.97 -5.71
C SER A 415 -46.89 -63.38 -5.25
N VAL A 416 -47.70 -63.88 -4.34
CA VAL A 416 -47.54 -65.16 -3.66
C VAL A 416 -47.59 -66.31 -4.66
N GLY A 417 -46.49 -67.07 -4.69
CA GLY A 417 -46.55 -68.51 -5.10
C GLY A 417 -46.40 -69.35 -3.82
N MET A 418 -47.48 -70.06 -3.47
CA MET A 418 -47.51 -70.96 -2.33
C MET A 418 -46.48 -72.07 -2.52
N THR A 419 -45.65 -72.36 -1.55
CA THR A 419 -45.35 -73.71 -1.08
C THR A 419 -44.90 -73.61 0.40
N ASP A 420 -45.63 -74.42 1.24
CA ASP A 420 -45.34 -74.63 2.67
C ASP A 420 -43.96 -75.24 2.86
N VAL A 421 -43.27 -74.93 3.90
CA VAL A 421 -42.62 -75.84 4.86
C VAL A 421 -42.27 -75.08 6.14
N ALA A 422 -42.61 -75.69 7.26
CA ALA A 422 -42.45 -75.31 8.63
C ALA A 422 -40.99 -75.09 9.12
N GLY A 423 -40.79 -74.31 10.13
CA GLY A 423 -39.58 -74.41 10.98
C GLY A 423 -39.21 -73.12 11.75
N GLY A 424 -39.76 -73.03 12.95
CA GLY A 424 -39.10 -72.67 14.25
C GLY A 424 -38.16 -71.50 14.38
N GLY A 425 -38.56 -70.57 15.21
CA GLY A 425 -37.72 -70.14 16.27
C GLY A 425 -36.97 -68.85 16.23
N LYS A 426 -37.32 -68.05 17.17
CA LYS A 426 -36.59 -67.00 17.91
C LYS A 426 -36.74 -65.52 17.52
N ARG A 427 -37.64 -64.92 18.32
CA ARG A 427 -37.64 -63.49 18.60
C ARG A 427 -36.35 -63.11 19.33
N ALA A 428 -35.69 -62.01 18.91
CA ALA A 428 -34.93 -61.15 19.77
C ALA A 428 -34.89 -59.73 19.20
N LYS A 429 -35.56 -58.86 19.93
CA LYS A 429 -35.22 -57.46 20.27
C LYS A 429 -34.14 -56.77 19.45
N VAL A 430 -34.50 -55.86 18.60
CA VAL A 430 -33.78 -54.57 18.42
C VAL A 430 -34.85 -53.52 18.03
N ALA A 431 -35.40 -52.85 19.02
CA ALA A 431 -36.18 -51.63 18.83
C ALA A 431 -36.02 -50.78 20.08
N ALA A 432 -34.97 -49.99 20.15
CA ALA A 432 -34.85 -48.83 21.03
C ALA A 432 -33.49 -48.10 20.78
N ALA A 433 -33.35 -47.35 19.73
CA ALA A 433 -32.36 -46.26 19.66
C ALA A 433 -32.60 -45.42 18.39
N ALA A 434 -33.71 -44.74 18.32
CA ALA A 434 -33.96 -43.67 17.34
C ALA A 434 -35.11 -42.75 17.80
N ARG A 435 -34.98 -42.23 19.04
CA ARG A 435 -35.87 -41.14 19.51
C ARG A 435 -35.14 -40.29 20.57
N SER A 436 -34.11 -39.52 20.17
CA SER A 436 -33.59 -38.47 21.04
C SER A 436 -32.86 -37.32 20.37
N ASP A 437 -32.92 -37.19 19.04
CA ASP A 437 -32.18 -36.07 18.35
C ASP A 437 -33.08 -35.03 17.66
N THR A 438 -34.39 -35.08 17.85
CA THR A 438 -35.33 -34.12 17.21
C THR A 438 -35.87 -33.06 18.16
N GLN A 439 -35.44 -33.01 19.43
CA GLN A 439 -35.96 -32.01 20.39
C GLN A 439 -34.94 -30.96 20.83
N ARG A 440 -33.71 -30.97 20.30
CA ARG A 440 -32.68 -29.96 20.67
C ARG A 440 -32.47 -28.82 19.68
N THR A 441 -33.14 -28.80 18.54
CA THR A 441 -32.98 -27.73 17.52
C THR A 441 -34.15 -26.73 17.43
N SER A 442 -35.19 -26.84 18.24
CA SER A 442 -36.31 -25.89 18.23
C SER A 442 -36.30 -24.82 19.31
N ALA A 443 -35.41 -24.91 20.33
CA ALA A 443 -35.37 -23.94 21.43
C ALA A 443 -34.37 -22.78 21.21
N ALA A 444 -33.53 -22.82 20.15
CA ALA A 444 -32.53 -21.77 19.86
C ALA A 444 -32.97 -20.74 18.83
N ARG A 445 -34.23 -20.76 18.37
CA ARG A 445 -34.72 -19.85 17.31
C ARG A 445 -35.73 -18.79 17.74
N THR A 446 -36.05 -18.67 19.00
CA THR A 446 -37.06 -17.71 19.48
C THR A 446 -36.54 -16.51 20.26
N ASP A 447 -35.23 -16.40 20.53
CA ASP A 447 -34.68 -15.30 21.34
C ASP A 447 -33.93 -14.20 20.56
N ALA A 448 -33.81 -14.30 19.23
CA ALA A 448 -33.13 -13.31 18.38
C ALA A 448 -34.07 -12.31 17.67
N ARG A 449 -35.35 -12.24 18.06
CA ARG A 449 -36.35 -11.39 17.36
C ARG A 449 -37.00 -10.30 18.22
N ARG A 450 -36.31 -9.88 19.28
CA ARG A 450 -36.82 -8.82 20.18
C ARG A 450 -35.77 -7.77 20.54
N LYS A 451 -35.02 -7.18 19.61
CA LYS A 451 -34.33 -5.89 19.83
C LYS A 451 -33.87 -5.37 18.47
N ALA A 452 -34.66 -4.60 17.79
CA ALA A 452 -34.28 -3.46 16.96
C ALA A 452 -35.44 -3.04 16.08
N GLY A 453 -36.24 -2.09 16.56
CA GLY A 453 -37.12 -1.29 15.73
C GLY A 453 -36.61 0.16 15.73
N PRO A 454 -36.33 0.77 14.60
CA PRO A 454 -36.15 2.21 14.57
C PRO A 454 -37.47 2.89 14.27
N LYS A 455 -37.86 3.82 15.14
CA LYS A 455 -38.93 4.76 14.89
C LYS A 455 -38.52 5.78 13.84
N LEU A 456 -39.19 5.77 12.73
CA LEU A 456 -39.18 6.84 11.74
C LEU A 456 -40.04 7.99 12.28
N VAL A 457 -39.48 9.15 12.47
CA VAL A 457 -40.24 10.39 12.70
C VAL A 457 -40.10 11.22 11.43
N LEU A 458 -41.19 11.27 10.69
CA LEU A 458 -41.41 12.25 9.62
C LEU A 458 -41.85 13.57 10.26
N THR A 459 -41.13 14.65 10.03
CA THR A 459 -41.69 15.98 10.12
C THR A 459 -41.54 16.71 8.80
N LYS A 460 -42.69 16.86 8.13
CA LYS A 460 -42.93 17.84 7.07
C LYS A 460 -43.03 19.20 7.70
N THR A 461 -42.37 20.20 7.15
CA THR A 461 -42.96 21.54 7.01
C THR A 461 -42.34 22.25 5.80
N ALA A 462 -43.25 22.54 4.91
CA ALA A 462 -43.07 23.42 3.75
C ALA A 462 -43.54 24.82 4.08
N LYS A 463 -43.20 25.74 3.19
CA LYS A 463 -43.69 27.12 2.93
C LYS A 463 -42.76 28.21 3.40
N ARG A 464 -42.47 29.25 2.65
CA ARG A 464 -42.91 29.94 1.43
C ARG A 464 -41.97 31.14 1.29
N ALA A 465 -41.37 31.36 0.18
CA ALA A 465 -41.58 32.42 -0.80
C ALA A 465 -42.02 33.81 -0.28
N THR A 466 -41.30 34.82 -0.65
CA THR A 466 -41.70 36.07 -1.33
C THR A 466 -40.74 37.20 -0.97
N THR A 467 -40.15 37.75 -1.90
CA THR A 467 -40.34 38.92 -2.80
C THR A 467 -39.59 40.20 -2.38
N LEU A 468 -38.72 40.64 -3.31
CA LEU A 468 -38.62 41.99 -3.89
C LEU A 468 -38.42 43.21 -2.96
N LYS A 469 -37.36 43.99 -3.17
CA LYS A 469 -37.29 45.25 -3.97
C LYS A 469 -35.99 45.99 -3.76
N LYS A 470 -35.28 46.28 -4.82
CA LYS A 470 -34.99 47.63 -5.38
C LYS A 470 -34.66 48.75 -4.40
N GLY A 471 -33.49 49.35 -4.60
CA GLY A 471 -33.15 50.69 -4.09
C GLY A 471 -31.80 51.17 -4.61
N LYS A 472 -31.79 51.85 -5.73
CA LYS A 472 -30.85 52.78 -6.33
C LYS A 472 -30.51 53.93 -5.42
N LYS A 473 -29.26 54.46 -5.47
CA LYS A 473 -28.78 55.82 -5.81
C LYS A 473 -27.39 55.99 -5.21
N VAL A 474 -26.37 56.21 -5.97
CA VAL A 474 -25.89 57.40 -6.72
C VAL A 474 -25.45 58.56 -5.85
N SER A 475 -24.29 59.07 -6.20
CA SER A 475 -23.59 60.33 -5.97
C SER A 475 -22.57 60.27 -4.84
N GLY A 476 -21.40 60.80 -4.98
CA GLY A 476 -20.76 61.63 -5.97
C GLY A 476 -19.47 62.19 -5.31
N ALA A 477 -18.46 62.27 -6.16
CA ALA A 477 -17.44 63.29 -6.23
C ALA A 477 -16.87 63.93 -4.93
N SER A 478 -15.57 63.94 -4.73
CA SER A 478 -14.69 65.06 -5.12
C SER A 478 -13.31 64.97 -4.48
N LYS A 479 -12.27 64.98 -5.29
CA LYS A 479 -11.04 65.76 -5.29
C LYS A 479 -10.51 66.37 -3.98
N LYS A 480 -9.22 66.09 -3.70
CA LYS A 480 -8.05 66.98 -3.76
C LYS A 480 -6.86 66.32 -3.04
N ARG A 481 -5.72 66.07 -3.73
CA ARG A 481 -4.49 66.87 -3.84
C ARG A 481 -4.07 67.47 -2.45
N THR A 482 -2.88 67.08 -1.99
CA THR A 482 -1.54 67.70 -2.18
C THR A 482 -0.54 67.04 -1.27
N ARG A 483 0.61 66.72 -1.81
CA ARG A 483 1.98 67.15 -1.47
C ARG A 483 2.39 67.11 0.01
N GLY A 484 3.45 66.39 0.23
CA GLY A 484 4.41 66.40 1.30
C GLY A 484 5.34 65.22 1.06
#